data_a7b2eb29bfdc590d900dd72c749f3de5
#
_entry.id   a7b2eb29bfdc590d900dd72c749f3de5
#
_cell.length_a   1.000
_cell.length_b   1.000
_cell.length_c   1.000
_cell.angle_alpha   90.00
_cell.angle_beta   90.00
_cell.angle_gamma   90.00
#
_symmetry.space_group_name_H-M   'P 1'
#
loop_
_entity.id
_entity.type
_entity.pdbx_description
1 polymer ?
#
loop_
_entity_poly.entity_id
_entity_poly.type
_entity_poly.pdbx_seq_one_letter_code
_entity_poly.pdbx_strand_id
1 'polypeptide(L)'
;YFTAYRIDHILGFFRIWEIPSHSVHGLLGQFVPALPMSVDEIQSYGLPFQKDFMTKPFINEEMLNKMFGDKAAFVKETFVQHVHDDIYEMRPEYDTQRKVEAYFSDKKDEESIHIREGVYALISNVLFVPDRKHPSMYHPRIAVQNDFIFGRLDWKEKDAFNRLYNHYYY
;
A
#
# COMPACT_ATOMS: atom_id res chain seq x y z
N TYR A 1 -30.18 2.38 -2.95
CA TYR A 1 -29.98 2.77 -3.55
C TYR A 1 -30.08 3.62 -4.20
N PHE A 2 -29.75 3.74 -4.35
CA PHE A 2 -30.41 4.84 -4.83
C PHE A 2 -30.03 5.15 -6.24
N THR A 3 -30.89 5.76 -6.91
CA THR A 3 -30.75 5.80 -8.34
C THR A 3 -30.56 7.20 -8.89
N ALA A 4 -30.67 8.19 -8.03
CA ALA A 4 -30.49 9.56 -8.44
C ALA A 4 -29.09 10.02 -8.07
N TYR A 5 -28.44 10.72 -8.99
CA TYR A 5 -27.13 11.26 -8.78
C TYR A 5 -27.15 12.75 -8.80
N ARG A 6 -26.35 13.33 -7.96
CA ARG A 6 -26.05 14.72 -8.10
C ARG A 6 -24.91 14.86 -9.08
N ILE A 7 -25.08 15.73 -10.03
CA ILE A 7 -24.11 15.94 -11.09
C ILE A 7 -23.34 17.22 -10.83
N ASP A 8 -23.06 17.49 -9.58
CA ASP A 8 -22.30 18.65 -9.17
C ASP A 8 -20.81 18.39 -9.18
N HIS A 9 -20.40 17.15 -9.47
CA HIS A 9 -19.00 16.78 -9.50
C HIS A 9 -18.66 16.14 -10.86
N ILE A 10 -18.70 16.97 -11.89
CA ILE A 10 -18.55 16.49 -13.27
C ILE A 10 -17.26 15.74 -13.51
N LEU A 11 -16.16 16.19 -12.92
CA LEU A 11 -14.86 15.53 -13.11
C LEU A 11 -14.87 14.10 -12.61
N GLY A 12 -15.70 13.80 -11.64
CA GLY A 12 -15.85 12.44 -11.12
C GLY A 12 -16.43 11.46 -12.12
N PHE A 13 -17.06 11.94 -13.19
CA PHE A 13 -17.59 11.06 -14.21
C PHE A 13 -16.50 10.34 -14.99
N PHE A 14 -15.33 10.93 -15.06
CA PHE A 14 -14.27 10.34 -15.88
C PHE A 14 -13.47 9.30 -15.12
N ARG A 15 -13.18 9.58 -13.85
CA ARG A 15 -12.43 8.63 -13.02
C ARG A 15 -12.76 8.86 -11.55
N ILE A 16 -13.12 7.80 -10.87
CA ILE A 16 -13.46 7.83 -9.44
C ILE A 16 -12.38 7.04 -8.68
N TRP A 17 -11.95 7.57 -7.55
CA TRP A 17 -11.01 6.87 -6.67
C TRP A 17 -11.80 5.91 -5.80
N GLU A 18 -11.53 4.63 -5.94
CA GLU A 18 -12.24 3.57 -5.23
C GLU A 18 -11.30 2.90 -4.24
N ILE A 19 -11.74 2.81 -2.98
CA ILE A 19 -10.95 2.24 -1.90
C ILE A 19 -11.48 0.84 -1.60
N PRO A 20 -10.60 -0.19 -1.57
CA PRO A 20 -11.04 -1.54 -1.23
C PRO A 20 -11.65 -1.61 0.16
N SER A 21 -12.66 -2.44 0.33
CA SER A 21 -13.38 -2.56 1.60
C SER A 21 -12.49 -3.05 2.76
N HIS A 22 -11.41 -3.75 2.47
CA HIS A 22 -10.47 -4.23 3.49
C HIS A 22 -9.47 -3.17 3.91
N SER A 23 -9.46 -2.00 3.26
CA SER A 23 -8.56 -0.90 3.58
C SER A 23 -9.29 0.14 4.42
N VAL A 24 -8.54 0.81 5.29
CA VAL A 24 -9.04 1.92 6.10
C VAL A 24 -8.66 3.24 5.44
N HIS A 25 -7.44 3.33 4.92
CA HIS A 25 -6.95 4.52 4.23
C HIS A 25 -7.01 4.35 2.71
N GLY A 26 -7.01 5.47 2.01
CA GLY A 26 -7.16 5.49 0.55
C GLY A 26 -5.91 5.13 -0.25
N LEU A 27 -4.77 4.86 0.40
CA LEU A 27 -3.51 4.63 -0.32
C LEU A 27 -3.53 3.38 -1.20
N LEU A 28 -4.31 2.38 -0.83
CA LEU A 28 -4.45 1.15 -1.61
C LEU A 28 -5.59 1.19 -2.60
N GLY A 29 -6.14 2.38 -2.85
CA GLY A 29 -7.20 2.55 -3.82
C GLY A 29 -6.73 2.55 -5.26
N GLN A 30 -7.68 2.62 -6.17
CA GLN A 30 -7.41 2.73 -7.60
C GLN A 30 -8.51 3.55 -8.27
N PHE A 31 -8.18 4.09 -9.43
CA PHE A 31 -9.19 4.78 -10.23
C PHE A 31 -10.16 3.81 -10.90
N VAL A 32 -11.40 4.24 -11.00
CA VAL A 32 -12.46 3.53 -11.75
C VAL A 32 -13.07 4.51 -12.75
N PRO A 33 -13.12 4.22 -14.02
CA PRO A 33 -12.66 3.00 -14.69
C PRO A 33 -11.16 2.79 -14.52
N ALA A 34 -10.77 1.52 -14.37
CA ALA A 34 -9.38 1.17 -14.16
C ALA A 34 -8.61 1.20 -15.48
N LEU A 35 -7.40 1.72 -15.40
CA LEU A 35 -6.44 1.69 -16.51
C LEU A 35 -5.16 1.07 -15.99
N PRO A 36 -5.17 -0.24 -15.69
CA PRO A 36 -4.01 -0.89 -15.11
C PRO A 36 -2.87 -1.04 -16.11
N MET A 37 -1.66 -1.14 -15.58
CA MET A 37 -0.46 -1.37 -16.39
C MET A 37 -0.11 -2.86 -16.38
N SER A 38 0.26 -3.38 -17.54
CA SER A 38 0.81 -4.73 -17.63
C SER A 38 2.25 -4.74 -17.12
N VAL A 39 2.76 -5.94 -16.80
CA VAL A 39 4.17 -6.10 -16.42
C VAL A 39 5.08 -5.61 -17.55
N ASP A 40 4.75 -5.95 -18.79
CA ASP A 40 5.55 -5.50 -19.94
C ASP A 40 5.60 -3.99 -20.06
N GLU A 41 4.48 -3.34 -19.80
CA GLU A 41 4.39 -1.89 -19.83
C GLU A 41 5.25 -1.27 -18.73
N ILE A 42 5.18 -1.81 -17.52
CA ILE A 42 6.01 -1.36 -16.39
C ILE A 42 7.49 -1.50 -16.76
N GLN A 43 7.88 -2.65 -17.29
CA GLN A 43 9.27 -2.91 -17.66
C GLN A 43 9.75 -2.05 -18.82
N SER A 44 8.84 -1.59 -19.68
CA SER A 44 9.20 -0.70 -20.77
C SER A 44 9.75 0.64 -20.30
N TYR A 45 9.47 1.04 -19.05
CA TYR A 45 10.04 2.25 -18.44
C TYR A 45 11.44 2.03 -17.89
N GLY A 46 11.92 0.79 -17.87
CA GLY A 46 13.23 0.47 -17.31
C GLY A 46 13.17 -0.05 -15.88
N LEU A 47 11.99 -0.40 -15.39
CA LEU A 47 11.81 -0.93 -14.04
C LEU A 47 11.60 -2.44 -14.10
N PRO A 48 12.59 -3.26 -13.73
CA PRO A 48 12.38 -4.70 -13.64
C PRO A 48 11.29 -5.00 -12.61
N PHE A 49 10.24 -5.70 -13.02
CA PHE A 49 9.12 -5.96 -12.14
C PHE A 49 9.42 -7.15 -11.23
N GLN A 50 9.38 -6.93 -9.92
CA GLN A 50 9.59 -7.95 -8.89
C GLN A 50 8.33 -8.07 -8.07
N LYS A 51 7.48 -9.03 -8.41
CA LYS A 51 6.15 -9.15 -7.83
C LYS A 51 6.16 -9.20 -6.31
N ASP A 52 6.98 -10.08 -5.73
CA ASP A 52 6.96 -10.25 -4.27
C ASP A 52 7.50 -9.04 -3.53
N PHE A 53 8.49 -8.37 -4.09
CA PHE A 53 9.03 -7.16 -3.48
C PHE A 53 8.08 -5.96 -3.65
N MET A 54 7.47 -5.82 -4.81
CA MET A 54 6.76 -4.59 -5.19
C MET A 54 5.28 -4.58 -4.85
N THR A 55 4.65 -5.75 -4.68
CA THR A 55 3.20 -5.84 -4.50
C THR A 55 2.78 -6.37 -3.13
N LYS A 56 3.73 -6.85 -2.32
CA LYS A 56 3.46 -7.27 -0.95
C LYS A 56 4.05 -6.26 0.01
N PRO A 57 3.45 -6.05 1.19
CA PRO A 57 4.01 -5.13 2.17
C PRO A 57 5.49 -5.43 2.46
N PHE A 58 6.35 -4.44 2.21
CA PHE A 58 7.76 -4.57 2.53
C PHE A 58 7.98 -4.18 3.98
N ILE A 59 8.50 -5.10 4.79
CA ILE A 59 8.71 -4.90 6.22
C ILE A 59 10.08 -5.47 6.58
N ASN A 60 10.95 -4.62 7.16
CA ASN A 60 12.23 -5.08 7.67
C ASN A 60 12.46 -4.58 9.09
N GLU A 61 13.52 -5.08 9.70
CA GLU A 61 13.89 -4.75 11.07
C GLU A 61 14.06 -3.24 11.28
N GLU A 62 14.71 -2.57 10.34
CA GLU A 62 14.97 -1.13 10.43
C GLU A 62 13.66 -0.34 10.47
N MET A 63 12.69 -0.69 9.62
CA MET A 63 11.38 -0.06 9.61
C MET A 63 10.68 -0.21 10.95
N LEU A 64 10.67 -1.44 11.47
CA LEU A 64 10.00 -1.73 12.74
C LEU A 64 10.60 -0.90 13.87
N ASN A 65 11.93 -0.81 13.92
CA ASN A 65 12.60 -0.03 14.94
C ASN A 65 12.36 1.47 14.78
N LYS A 66 12.39 1.98 13.57
CA LYS A 66 12.15 3.41 13.31
C LYS A 66 10.71 3.82 13.58
N MET A 67 9.77 2.98 13.20
CA MET A 67 8.35 3.32 13.30
C MET A 67 7.81 3.13 14.72
N PHE A 68 8.28 2.13 15.45
CA PHE A 68 7.67 1.74 16.71
C PHE A 68 8.58 1.90 17.94
N GLY A 69 9.88 2.11 17.73
CA GLY A 69 10.81 2.32 18.85
C GLY A 69 10.75 1.19 19.85
N ASP A 70 10.49 1.53 21.12
CA ASP A 70 10.40 0.55 22.19
C ASP A 70 9.18 -0.38 22.08
N LYS A 71 8.24 -0.08 21.18
CA LYS A 71 7.07 -0.94 20.92
C LYS A 71 7.32 -1.92 19.78
N ALA A 72 8.50 -1.90 19.17
CA ALA A 72 8.81 -2.81 18.05
C ALA A 72 8.67 -4.28 18.46
N ALA A 73 9.08 -4.64 19.69
CA ALA A 73 8.93 -6.00 20.18
C ALA A 73 7.46 -6.43 20.24
N PHE A 74 6.59 -5.55 20.70
CA PHE A 74 5.16 -5.83 20.74
C PHE A 74 4.59 -6.06 19.33
N VAL A 75 4.98 -5.23 18.37
CA VAL A 75 4.52 -5.36 16.98
C VAL A 75 5.01 -6.66 16.38
N LYS A 76 6.27 -7.03 16.66
CA LYS A 76 6.84 -8.30 16.16
C LYS A 76 6.09 -9.50 16.70
N GLU A 77 5.69 -9.47 17.96
CA GLU A 77 4.97 -10.60 18.57
C GLU A 77 3.53 -10.69 18.11
N THR A 78 2.90 -9.55 17.85
CA THR A 78 1.45 -9.48 17.64
C THR A 78 1.06 -9.47 16.17
N PHE A 79 1.69 -8.65 15.34
CA PHE A 79 1.19 -8.33 14.01
C PHE A 79 1.99 -8.90 12.86
N VAL A 80 3.29 -9.11 13.05
CA VAL A 80 4.16 -9.61 11.98
C VAL A 80 4.83 -10.90 12.38
N GLN A 81 5.38 -11.59 11.39
CA GLN A 81 6.15 -12.80 11.62
C GLN A 81 7.42 -12.75 10.78
N HIS A 82 8.50 -13.28 11.35
CA HIS A 82 9.80 -13.31 10.69
C HIS A 82 9.76 -14.28 9.51
N VAL A 83 10.34 -13.87 8.38
CA VAL A 83 10.44 -14.72 7.18
C VAL A 83 11.85 -15.23 7.00
N HIS A 84 12.80 -14.33 6.79
CA HIS A 84 14.23 -14.64 6.67
C HIS A 84 15.03 -13.36 6.88
N ASP A 85 16.31 -13.49 7.26
CA ASP A 85 17.21 -12.36 7.52
C ASP A 85 16.52 -11.29 8.40
N ASP A 86 16.41 -10.07 7.91
CA ASP A 86 15.73 -8.99 8.62
C ASP A 86 14.34 -8.70 8.07
N ILE A 87 13.77 -9.63 7.30
CA ILE A 87 12.49 -9.45 6.61
C ILE A 87 11.35 -10.09 7.39
N TYR A 88 10.25 -9.38 7.45
CA TYR A 88 9.01 -9.78 8.12
C TYR A 88 7.84 -9.70 7.15
N GLU A 89 6.75 -10.36 7.50
CA GLU A 89 5.48 -10.26 6.78
C GLU A 89 4.35 -10.10 7.80
N MET A 90 3.21 -9.60 7.35
CA MET A 90 2.03 -9.52 8.23
C MET A 90 1.53 -10.93 8.54
N ARG A 91 1.16 -11.16 9.78
CA ARG A 91 0.48 -12.42 10.14
C ARG A 91 -0.86 -12.48 9.43
N PRO A 92 -1.32 -13.68 9.03
CA PRO A 92 -2.62 -13.79 8.33
C PRO A 92 -3.79 -13.19 9.10
N GLU A 93 -3.73 -13.20 10.44
CA GLU A 93 -4.78 -12.64 11.29
C GLU A 93 -4.88 -11.12 11.15
N TYR A 94 -3.82 -10.45 10.66
CA TYR A 94 -3.73 -9.00 10.60
C TYR A 94 -3.21 -8.50 9.24
N ASP A 95 -3.46 -9.24 8.18
CA ASP A 95 -2.93 -8.91 6.86
C ASP A 95 -3.74 -7.87 6.08
N THR A 96 -4.83 -7.38 6.66
CA THR A 96 -5.58 -6.25 6.10
C THR A 96 -5.76 -5.16 7.14
N GLN A 97 -5.96 -3.93 6.67
CA GLN A 97 -6.17 -2.80 7.58
C GLN A 97 -7.45 -2.96 8.40
N ARG A 98 -8.50 -3.55 7.83
CA ARG A 98 -9.75 -3.80 8.58
C ARG A 98 -9.56 -4.78 9.73
N LYS A 99 -8.74 -5.81 9.53
CA LYS A 99 -8.41 -6.75 10.61
C LYS A 99 -7.66 -6.06 11.75
N VAL A 100 -6.74 -5.16 11.41
CA VAL A 100 -6.00 -4.37 12.40
C VAL A 100 -6.94 -3.41 13.11
N GLU A 101 -7.82 -2.76 12.39
CA GLU A 101 -8.83 -1.86 12.97
C GLU A 101 -9.66 -2.58 14.03
N ALA A 102 -10.07 -3.82 13.75
CA ALA A 102 -10.86 -4.61 14.69
C ALA A 102 -10.09 -4.89 15.98
N TYR A 103 -8.79 -5.16 15.88
CA TYR A 103 -7.95 -5.36 17.07
C TYR A 103 -7.95 -4.13 17.97
N PHE A 104 -7.92 -2.93 17.39
CA PHE A 104 -7.82 -1.67 18.13
C PHE A 104 -9.17 -1.02 18.42
N SER A 105 -10.28 -1.70 18.14
CA SER A 105 -11.62 -1.08 18.22
C SER A 105 -11.97 -0.56 19.62
N ASP A 106 -11.43 -1.18 20.66
CA ASP A 106 -11.67 -0.78 22.06
C ASP A 106 -10.48 -0.06 22.68
N LYS A 107 -9.46 0.29 21.92
CA LYS A 107 -8.23 0.92 22.38
C LYS A 107 -8.14 2.35 21.84
N LYS A 108 -8.31 3.34 22.71
CA LYS A 108 -8.43 4.75 22.32
C LYS A 108 -7.28 5.63 22.80
N ASP A 109 -6.31 5.07 23.52
CA ASP A 109 -5.17 5.83 24.03
C ASP A 109 -4.20 6.20 22.90
N GLU A 110 -3.39 7.23 23.13
CA GLU A 110 -2.46 7.73 22.11
C GLU A 110 -1.46 6.69 21.66
N GLU A 111 -0.96 5.87 22.57
CA GLU A 111 0.01 4.82 22.21
C GLU A 111 -0.61 3.79 21.27
N SER A 112 -1.82 3.34 21.59
CA SER A 112 -2.53 2.37 20.74
C SER A 112 -2.84 2.96 19.36
N ILE A 113 -3.25 4.22 19.32
CA ILE A 113 -3.51 4.90 18.05
C ILE A 113 -2.23 4.99 17.23
N HIS A 114 -1.10 5.34 17.85
CA HIS A 114 0.18 5.42 17.16
C HIS A 114 0.58 4.07 16.57
N ILE A 115 0.44 2.99 17.35
CA ILE A 115 0.76 1.63 16.89
C ILE A 115 -0.17 1.25 15.74
N ARG A 116 -1.46 1.50 15.88
CA ARG A 116 -2.45 1.21 14.84
C ARG A 116 -2.08 1.89 13.52
N GLU A 117 -1.80 3.19 13.56
CA GLU A 117 -1.44 3.94 12.35
C GLU A 117 -0.14 3.44 11.74
N GLY A 118 0.81 3.05 12.57
CA GLY A 118 2.05 2.45 12.10
C GLY A 118 1.82 1.11 11.42
N VAL A 119 0.95 0.27 11.96
CA VAL A 119 0.64 -1.03 11.33
C VAL A 119 -0.13 -0.83 10.03
N TYR A 120 -1.03 0.15 9.95
CA TYR A 120 -1.65 0.50 8.67
C TYR A 120 -0.60 0.88 7.63
N ALA A 121 0.41 1.65 8.03
CA ALA A 121 1.49 2.05 7.14
C ALA A 121 2.32 0.86 6.67
N LEU A 122 2.55 -0.14 7.53
CA LEU A 122 3.22 -1.38 7.12
C LEU A 122 2.46 -2.06 5.99
N ILE A 123 1.15 -2.18 6.13
CA ILE A 123 0.30 -2.87 5.15
C ILE A 123 0.29 -2.14 3.80
N SER A 124 0.33 -0.81 3.81
CA SER A 124 0.31 -0.02 2.59
C SER A 124 1.68 0.23 1.97
N ASN A 125 2.76 -0.34 2.54
CA ASN A 125 4.11 -0.13 2.05
C ASN A 125 4.41 -1.04 0.84
N VAL A 126 3.75 -0.75 -0.27
CA VAL A 126 3.88 -1.46 -1.56
C VAL A 126 4.11 -0.44 -2.67
N LEU A 127 4.77 -0.85 -3.75
CA LEU A 127 4.97 0.01 -4.92
C LEU A 127 3.79 -0.03 -5.87
N PHE A 128 3.16 -1.18 -5.99
CA PHE A 128 2.04 -1.40 -6.90
C PHE A 128 0.90 -2.12 -6.21
N VAL A 129 -0.32 -1.81 -6.64
CA VAL A 129 -1.52 -2.52 -6.21
C VAL A 129 -2.07 -3.31 -7.38
N PRO A 130 -2.44 -4.58 -7.20
CA PRO A 130 -3.06 -5.36 -8.29
C PRO A 130 -4.41 -4.76 -8.67
N ASP A 131 -4.71 -4.80 -9.96
CA ASP A 131 -6.03 -4.42 -10.43
C ASP A 131 -7.07 -5.43 -9.95
N ARG A 132 -8.22 -4.95 -9.51
CA ARG A 132 -9.23 -5.82 -8.91
C ARG A 132 -9.85 -6.80 -9.90
N LYS A 133 -9.98 -6.38 -11.16
CA LYS A 133 -10.56 -7.23 -12.21
C LYS A 133 -9.50 -8.01 -12.97
N HIS A 134 -8.28 -7.52 -13.01
CA HIS A 134 -7.18 -8.13 -13.75
C HIS A 134 -5.95 -8.23 -12.84
N PRO A 135 -5.88 -9.26 -11.97
CA PRO A 135 -4.84 -9.34 -10.93
C PRO A 135 -3.40 -9.43 -11.46
N SER A 136 -3.23 -9.71 -12.74
CA SER A 136 -1.90 -9.71 -13.37
C SER A 136 -1.49 -8.35 -13.91
N MET A 137 -2.33 -7.34 -13.71
CA MET A 137 -2.05 -5.95 -14.08
C MET A 137 -2.08 -5.09 -12.82
N TYR A 138 -1.43 -3.93 -12.87
CA TYR A 138 -1.10 -3.21 -11.65
C TYR A 138 -1.30 -1.71 -11.79
N HIS A 139 -1.51 -1.07 -10.64
CA HIS A 139 -1.54 0.39 -10.52
C HIS A 139 -0.38 0.83 -9.62
N PRO A 140 0.39 1.86 -9.99
CA PRO A 140 1.39 2.39 -9.05
C PRO A 140 0.67 2.96 -7.83
N ARG A 141 1.16 2.63 -6.64
CA ARG A 141 0.51 3.06 -5.40
C ARG A 141 0.71 4.56 -5.21
N ILE A 142 -0.36 5.28 -4.97
CA ILE A 142 -0.33 6.73 -4.87
C ILE A 142 0.55 7.18 -3.70
N ALA A 143 1.31 8.24 -3.91
CA ALA A 143 2.17 8.88 -2.90
C ALA A 143 3.25 7.96 -2.30
N VAL A 144 3.64 6.88 -2.99
CA VAL A 144 4.60 5.92 -2.47
C VAL A 144 6.01 6.50 -2.30
N GLN A 145 6.31 7.61 -2.98
CA GLN A 145 7.63 8.22 -2.91
C GLN A 145 8.05 8.65 -1.51
N ASN A 146 7.09 8.77 -0.59
CA ASN A 146 7.36 9.16 0.79
C ASN A 146 7.58 7.97 1.73
N ASP A 147 7.50 6.75 1.22
CA ASP A 147 7.48 5.56 2.06
C ASP A 147 8.76 4.73 1.94
N PHE A 148 8.96 3.83 2.90
CA PHE A 148 10.21 3.06 3.02
C PHE A 148 10.52 2.25 1.78
N ILE A 149 9.51 1.63 1.16
CA ILE A 149 9.76 0.76 0.01
C ILE A 149 10.37 1.52 -1.16
N PHE A 150 9.94 2.76 -1.38
CA PHE A 150 10.51 3.58 -2.45
C PHE A 150 11.99 3.86 -2.19
N GLY A 151 12.34 4.07 -0.93
CA GLY A 151 13.73 4.29 -0.54
C GLY A 151 14.64 3.08 -0.77
N ARG A 152 14.08 1.90 -0.95
CA ARG A 152 14.85 0.68 -1.24
C ARG A 152 15.26 0.57 -2.71
N LEU A 153 14.64 1.35 -3.59
CA LEU A 153 15.00 1.36 -5.00
C LEU A 153 16.31 2.10 -5.21
N ASP A 154 17.11 1.67 -6.20
CA ASP A 154 18.26 2.43 -6.61
C ASP A 154 17.82 3.65 -7.43
N TRP A 155 18.77 4.51 -7.81
CA TRP A 155 18.44 5.75 -8.49
C TRP A 155 17.80 5.52 -9.87
N LYS A 156 18.20 4.44 -10.57
CA LYS A 156 17.63 4.10 -11.88
C LYS A 156 16.21 3.62 -11.73
N GLU A 157 15.96 2.78 -10.74
CA GLU A 157 14.63 2.28 -10.44
C GLU A 157 13.69 3.40 -9.99
N LYS A 158 14.19 4.31 -9.15
CA LYS A 158 13.41 5.49 -8.73
C LYS A 158 13.04 6.36 -9.93
N ASP A 159 13.99 6.59 -10.83
CA ASP A 159 13.72 7.38 -12.03
C ASP A 159 12.69 6.70 -12.92
N ALA A 160 12.85 5.41 -13.16
CA ALA A 160 11.91 4.64 -13.97
C ALA A 160 10.52 4.65 -13.35
N PHE A 161 10.42 4.42 -12.04
CA PHE A 161 9.15 4.45 -11.35
C PHE A 161 8.50 5.82 -11.42
N ASN A 162 9.26 6.89 -11.21
CA ASN A 162 8.69 8.24 -11.27
C ASN A 162 8.18 8.58 -12.66
N ARG A 163 8.85 8.12 -13.73
CA ARG A 163 8.37 8.34 -15.09
C ARG A 163 7.05 7.64 -15.34
N LEU A 164 6.94 6.36 -14.97
CA LEU A 164 5.68 5.64 -15.15
C LEU A 164 4.58 6.20 -14.25
N TYR A 165 4.93 6.60 -13.03
CA TYR A 165 4.00 7.19 -12.09
C TYR A 165 3.39 8.50 -12.63
N ASN A 166 4.25 9.37 -13.14
CA ASN A 166 3.79 10.63 -13.72
C ASN A 166 2.91 10.40 -14.95
N HIS A 167 3.27 9.44 -15.79
CA HIS A 167 2.45 9.10 -16.95
C HIS A 167 1.09 8.52 -16.55
N TYR A 168 1.08 7.73 -15.47
CA TYR A 168 -0.17 7.13 -14.98
C TYR A 168 -1.11 8.17 -14.35
N TYR A 169 -0.60 9.07 -13.52
CA TYR A 169 -1.43 9.99 -12.74
C TYR A 169 -1.63 11.36 -13.38
N TYR A 170 -0.75 11.78 -14.28
CA TYR A 170 -0.78 13.10 -14.89
C TYR A 170 -0.73 13.02 -16.42
#